data_6fe1247358dd5371fd16b4d11e7623f9
#
_entry.id   6fe1247358dd5371fd16b4d11e7623f9
#
_cell.length_a   1.000
_cell.length_b   1.000
_cell.length_c   1.000
_cell.angle_alpha   90.00
_cell.angle_beta   90.00
_cell.angle_gamma   90.00
#
_symmetry.space_group_name_H-M   'P 1'
#
loop_
_entity.id
_entity.type
_entity.pdbx_description
1 polymer ?
#
loop_
_entity_poly.entity_id
_entity_poly.type
_entity_poly.pdbx_seq_one_letter_code
_entity_poly.pdbx_strand_id
1 'polypeptide(L)'
;MTKIRFAAACLLLTSFCSAAEWPQWRGPDGQGHATATGLPTTWSETSNVAWKAEIPGRGWSSPVIEGNQIWLTTAMETPADPAEAKKRLKANTGDQPLTVLDHVELRAVCVERDSGRIVQDVLMHTEKNPQWVHSLNSYASPSPLLEGGRLYCHCGTFGTFCVETKSGELLWKNTDLHCMHENGPGGSAILWKNLVIFMLDGSDIQYVAALDKQTGKLAWKTDRTGTLNPLDQLKKSYGTPLIVEVNGKNQLIAMGADWLYGYDPATGKELWKMSFGMLGFSITPRAVAGHGMIFMSTGFMKPDMLGIRYEGLEKPEIAWHFKQGAPTMPSPLLIGDELYFVSDGGVFTCLDAVSGKLNYRERLGGNFSSSPQFADGKIYVASREGITHVIAPGKEFKSLGKNELPGRIMATPAAVEHALYLRTDKTLYRIEENAKR
;
A
#
# COMPACT_ATOMS: atom_id res chain seq x y z
N MET A 1 73.94 -3.80 -2.28
CA MET A 1 72.86 -2.90 -2.82
C MET A 1 71.66 -3.77 -3.15
N THR A 2 70.73 -3.88 -2.20
CA THR A 2 69.55 -4.76 -2.30
C THR A 2 68.38 -3.93 -2.81
N LYS A 3 67.85 -4.26 -3.98
CA LYS A 3 66.68 -3.60 -4.61
C LYS A 3 65.37 -4.15 -4.01
N ILE A 4 64.71 -3.32 -3.23
CA ILE A 4 63.35 -3.58 -2.74
C ILE A 4 62.33 -3.24 -3.87
N ARG A 5 61.56 -4.24 -4.35
CA ARG A 5 60.46 -4.03 -5.27
C ARG A 5 59.19 -3.81 -4.45
N PHE A 6 58.61 -2.64 -4.55
CA PHE A 6 57.24 -2.40 -4.10
C PHE A 6 56.25 -2.97 -5.12
N ALA A 7 55.46 -3.90 -4.69
CA ALA A 7 54.25 -4.34 -5.45
C ALA A 7 53.09 -3.49 -5.05
N ALA A 8 52.57 -2.66 -5.96
CA ALA A 8 51.35 -1.90 -5.76
C ALA A 8 50.15 -2.85 -5.96
N ALA A 9 49.43 -3.18 -4.90
CA ALA A 9 48.17 -3.88 -4.96
C ALA A 9 47.07 -2.88 -5.35
N CYS A 10 46.57 -2.97 -6.57
CA CYS A 10 45.42 -2.24 -7.04
C CYS A 10 44.16 -2.88 -6.44
N LEU A 11 43.57 -2.29 -5.41
CA LEU A 11 42.25 -2.64 -4.93
C LEU A 11 41.22 -2.16 -5.96
N LEU A 12 40.67 -3.09 -6.73
CA LEU A 12 39.46 -2.87 -7.51
C LEU A 12 38.29 -2.76 -6.56
N LEU A 13 37.87 -1.54 -6.26
CA LEU A 13 36.60 -1.23 -5.65
C LEU A 13 35.51 -1.55 -6.68
N THR A 14 34.94 -2.76 -6.62
CA THR A 14 33.67 -3.07 -7.30
C THR A 14 32.59 -2.28 -6.58
N SER A 15 32.19 -1.16 -7.15
CA SER A 15 30.94 -0.51 -6.80
C SER A 15 29.80 -1.48 -7.13
N PHE A 16 29.28 -2.15 -6.13
CA PHE A 16 27.95 -2.77 -6.24
C PHE A 16 26.97 -1.63 -6.43
N CYS A 17 26.56 -1.39 -7.66
CA CYS A 17 25.36 -0.62 -7.95
C CYS A 17 24.21 -1.42 -7.35
N SER A 18 23.67 -1.00 -6.19
CA SER A 18 22.47 -1.59 -5.64
C SER A 18 21.39 -1.42 -6.69
N ALA A 19 20.88 -2.52 -7.23
CA ALA A 19 19.75 -2.48 -8.14
C ALA A 19 18.61 -1.73 -7.44
N ALA A 20 17.92 -0.83 -8.14
CA ALA A 20 16.79 -0.12 -7.60
C ALA A 20 15.72 -1.13 -7.17
N GLU A 21 15.31 -1.10 -5.90
CA GLU A 21 14.39 -2.05 -5.29
C GLU A 21 13.06 -1.36 -5.00
N TRP A 22 11.99 -2.15 -5.02
CA TRP A 22 10.64 -1.74 -4.65
C TRP A 22 10.11 -2.64 -3.53
N PRO A 23 10.65 -2.51 -2.27
CA PRO A 23 10.47 -3.53 -1.25
C PRO A 23 9.11 -3.51 -0.56
N GLN A 24 8.30 -2.47 -0.76
CA GLN A 24 7.01 -2.29 -0.11
C GLN A 24 6.03 -1.51 -0.99
N TRP A 25 4.76 -1.51 -0.60
CA TRP A 25 3.75 -0.66 -1.21
C TRP A 25 4.16 0.80 -1.21
N ARG A 26 4.09 1.44 -2.38
CA ARG A 26 4.48 2.82 -2.64
C ARG A 26 5.99 3.09 -2.53
N GLY A 27 6.80 2.06 -2.78
CA GLY A 27 8.25 2.19 -2.94
C GLY A 27 9.06 2.22 -1.66
N PRO A 28 10.36 2.50 -1.75
CA PRO A 28 11.30 2.37 -0.63
C PRO A 28 10.93 3.22 0.59
N ASP A 29 10.43 4.43 0.37
CA ASP A 29 9.97 5.34 1.42
C ASP A 29 8.49 5.16 1.79
N GLY A 30 7.75 4.37 1.00
CA GLY A 30 6.32 4.15 1.16
C GLY A 30 5.46 5.37 0.84
N GLN A 31 6.03 6.41 0.24
CA GLN A 31 5.33 7.67 -0.06
C GLN A 31 4.99 7.85 -1.55
N GLY A 32 5.35 6.89 -2.40
CA GLY A 32 4.99 6.87 -3.82
C GLY A 32 6.04 7.44 -4.74
N HIS A 33 7.31 7.44 -4.35
CA HIS A 33 8.41 7.91 -5.15
C HIS A 33 9.26 6.76 -5.67
N ALA A 34 9.67 6.85 -6.94
CA ALA A 34 10.61 5.95 -7.59
C ALA A 34 11.82 6.70 -8.12
N THR A 35 12.96 6.02 -8.11
CA THR A 35 14.20 6.48 -8.77
C THR A 35 14.31 5.97 -10.21
N ALA A 36 13.33 5.24 -10.70
CA ALA A 36 13.23 4.75 -12.06
C ALA A 36 13.29 5.90 -13.08
N THR A 37 13.90 5.65 -14.23
CA THR A 37 14.08 6.62 -15.31
C THR A 37 13.81 6.01 -16.68
N GLY A 38 13.56 6.81 -17.72
CA GLY A 38 13.27 6.32 -19.06
C GLY A 38 11.94 5.59 -19.16
N LEU A 39 10.97 5.95 -18.31
CA LEU A 39 9.66 5.32 -18.29
C LEU A 39 8.75 5.84 -19.40
N PRO A 40 7.95 4.98 -20.04
CA PRO A 40 7.08 5.37 -21.14
C PRO A 40 5.95 6.30 -20.70
N THR A 41 5.55 7.19 -21.61
CA THR A 41 4.33 8.00 -21.48
C THR A 41 3.15 7.36 -22.20
N THR A 42 3.43 6.48 -23.16
CA THR A 42 2.40 5.82 -23.97
C THR A 42 2.65 4.32 -24.07
N TRP A 43 1.58 3.54 -23.92
CA TRP A 43 1.58 2.09 -24.14
C TRP A 43 0.20 1.57 -24.48
N SER A 44 0.16 0.34 -25.00
CA SER A 44 -1.04 -0.45 -25.21
C SER A 44 -0.66 -1.92 -25.09
N GLU A 45 -1.61 -2.85 -25.17
CA GLU A 45 -1.26 -4.29 -25.21
C GLU A 45 -0.28 -4.67 -26.32
N THR A 46 -0.13 -3.84 -27.34
CA THR A 46 0.71 -4.10 -28.51
C THR A 46 1.93 -3.18 -28.62
N SER A 47 2.12 -2.27 -27.71
CA SER A 47 3.23 -1.31 -27.71
C SER A 47 3.73 -1.05 -26.31
N ASN A 48 5.07 -1.04 -26.13
CA ASN A 48 5.75 -0.78 -24.88
C ASN A 48 5.39 -1.77 -23.74
N VAL A 49 4.86 -2.95 -24.05
CA VAL A 49 4.66 -4.06 -23.11
C VAL A 49 5.70 -5.12 -23.42
N ALA A 50 6.70 -5.27 -22.52
CA ALA A 50 7.77 -6.26 -22.67
C ALA A 50 7.25 -7.69 -22.47
N TRP A 51 6.41 -7.85 -21.44
CA TRP A 51 5.70 -9.10 -21.17
C TRP A 51 4.44 -8.88 -20.35
N LYS A 52 3.57 -9.89 -20.36
CA LYS A 52 2.41 -9.99 -19.49
C LYS A 52 2.33 -11.40 -18.89
N ALA A 53 2.02 -11.48 -17.59
CA ALA A 53 1.87 -12.72 -16.83
C ALA A 53 0.47 -12.81 -16.25
N GLU A 54 -0.24 -13.90 -16.49
CA GLU A 54 -1.52 -14.18 -15.86
C GLU A 54 -1.29 -14.58 -14.40
N ILE A 55 -1.91 -13.87 -13.45
CA ILE A 55 -1.78 -14.12 -12.02
C ILE A 55 -3.01 -14.90 -11.54
N PRO A 56 -2.82 -16.12 -10.97
CA PRO A 56 -3.92 -16.93 -10.53
C PRO A 56 -4.68 -16.31 -9.34
N GLY A 57 -5.96 -16.62 -9.22
CA GLY A 57 -6.81 -16.18 -8.12
C GLY A 57 -7.22 -14.72 -8.19
N ARG A 58 -7.55 -14.14 -7.03
CA ARG A 58 -8.00 -12.75 -6.88
C ARG A 58 -7.14 -12.02 -5.85
N GLY A 59 -6.62 -10.86 -6.20
CA GLY A 59 -5.82 -10.06 -5.28
C GLY A 59 -5.57 -8.65 -5.80
N TRP A 60 -5.49 -7.68 -4.86
CA TRP A 60 -5.26 -6.27 -5.14
C TRP A 60 -3.91 -5.77 -4.62
N SER A 61 -3.07 -6.66 -4.10
CA SER A 61 -1.74 -6.27 -3.63
C SER A 61 -0.92 -5.65 -4.77
N SER A 62 -0.23 -4.58 -4.44
CA SER A 62 0.78 -3.99 -5.34
C SER A 62 1.99 -4.90 -5.44
N PRO A 63 2.69 -4.95 -6.59
CA PRO A 63 3.92 -5.70 -6.72
C PRO A 63 5.02 -5.13 -5.83
N VAL A 64 5.83 -6.02 -5.24
CA VAL A 64 7.08 -5.68 -4.56
C VAL A 64 8.23 -6.39 -5.27
N ILE A 65 9.40 -5.73 -5.35
CA ILE A 65 10.46 -6.15 -6.26
C ILE A 65 11.82 -6.06 -5.55
N GLU A 66 12.53 -7.20 -5.55
CA GLU A 66 13.92 -7.30 -5.11
C GLU A 66 14.71 -8.15 -6.11
N GLY A 67 15.75 -7.57 -6.72
CA GLY A 67 16.53 -8.23 -7.76
C GLY A 67 15.66 -8.67 -8.94
N ASN A 68 15.72 -9.97 -9.30
CA ASN A 68 14.93 -10.54 -10.41
C ASN A 68 13.59 -11.16 -9.98
N GLN A 69 13.09 -10.81 -8.79
CA GLN A 69 11.86 -11.36 -8.24
C GLN A 69 10.79 -10.27 -8.05
N ILE A 70 9.59 -10.53 -8.55
CA ILE A 70 8.39 -9.73 -8.32
C ILE A 70 7.42 -10.58 -7.51
N TRP A 71 7.07 -10.12 -6.32
CA TRP A 71 6.16 -10.83 -5.45
C TRP A 71 4.82 -10.14 -5.33
N LEU A 72 3.76 -10.96 -5.31
CA LEU A 72 2.37 -10.56 -5.16
C LEU A 72 1.68 -11.51 -4.19
N THR A 73 0.66 -11.05 -3.49
CA THR A 73 -0.29 -11.93 -2.80
C THR A 73 -1.53 -12.15 -3.67
N THR A 74 -2.10 -13.35 -3.57
CA THR A 74 -3.36 -13.71 -4.24
C THR A 74 -4.18 -14.66 -3.37
N ALA A 75 -5.47 -14.76 -3.66
CA ALA A 75 -6.41 -15.63 -2.96
C ALA A 75 -7.14 -16.54 -3.95
N MET A 76 -7.08 -17.86 -3.70
CA MET A 76 -7.93 -18.81 -4.41
C MET A 76 -9.22 -18.94 -3.62
N GLU A 77 -10.31 -18.48 -4.22
CA GLU A 77 -11.62 -18.32 -3.58
C GLU A 77 -12.55 -19.47 -3.96
N THR A 78 -13.08 -20.22 -2.98
CA THR A 78 -14.13 -21.20 -3.19
C THR A 78 -15.44 -20.67 -2.60
N PRO A 79 -16.44 -20.33 -3.43
CA PRO A 79 -17.71 -19.79 -2.97
C PRO A 79 -18.43 -20.73 -2.00
N ALA A 80 -19.11 -20.17 -1.01
CA ALA A 80 -19.99 -20.92 -0.13
C ALA A 80 -21.27 -21.37 -0.89
N ASP A 81 -21.89 -22.45 -0.42
CA ASP A 81 -23.22 -22.81 -0.87
C ASP A 81 -24.20 -21.61 -0.72
N PRO A 82 -25.08 -21.33 -1.71
CA PRO A 82 -25.95 -20.17 -1.66
C PRO A 82 -26.85 -20.10 -0.42
N ALA A 83 -27.32 -21.24 0.11
CA ALA A 83 -28.17 -21.27 1.30
C ALA A 83 -27.33 -20.93 2.56
N GLU A 84 -26.11 -21.45 2.65
CA GLU A 84 -25.18 -21.13 3.75
C GLU A 84 -24.71 -19.67 3.67
N ALA A 85 -24.40 -19.16 2.49
CA ALA A 85 -24.07 -17.76 2.29
C ALA A 85 -25.20 -16.83 2.77
N LYS A 86 -26.44 -17.12 2.38
CA LYS A 86 -27.63 -16.37 2.83
C LYS A 86 -27.83 -16.43 4.34
N LYS A 87 -27.56 -17.58 4.96
CA LYS A 87 -27.63 -17.74 6.43
C LYS A 87 -26.57 -16.88 7.13
N ARG A 88 -25.31 -16.94 6.68
CA ARG A 88 -24.20 -16.16 7.26
C ARG A 88 -24.42 -14.65 7.10
N LEU A 89 -24.95 -14.21 5.96
CA LEU A 89 -25.25 -12.79 5.72
C LEU A 89 -26.37 -12.21 6.58
N LYS A 90 -27.17 -13.03 7.27
CA LYS A 90 -28.17 -12.53 8.25
C LYS A 90 -27.53 -11.77 9.41
N ALA A 91 -26.26 -12.03 9.71
CA ALA A 91 -25.51 -11.30 10.74
C ALA A 91 -24.96 -9.95 10.25
N ASN A 92 -24.99 -9.68 8.93
CA ASN A 92 -24.61 -8.38 8.39
C ASN A 92 -25.75 -7.38 8.65
N THR A 93 -25.40 -6.24 9.23
CA THR A 93 -26.34 -5.15 9.53
C THR A 93 -26.35 -4.05 8.46
N GLY A 94 -25.46 -4.14 7.47
CA GLY A 94 -25.38 -3.24 6.32
C GLY A 94 -26.01 -3.82 5.07
N ASP A 95 -26.05 -3.02 4.03
CA ASP A 95 -26.55 -3.37 2.69
C ASP A 95 -25.44 -3.48 1.63
N GLN A 96 -24.17 -3.39 2.06
CA GLN A 96 -23.03 -3.49 1.15
C GLN A 96 -22.96 -4.87 0.49
N PRO A 97 -22.53 -4.94 -0.80
CA PRO A 97 -22.37 -6.19 -1.50
C PRO A 97 -21.18 -6.99 -0.94
N LEU A 98 -21.45 -8.20 -0.45
CA LEU A 98 -20.45 -9.04 0.22
C LEU A 98 -20.24 -10.37 -0.52
N THR A 99 -18.99 -10.84 -0.51
CA THR A 99 -18.60 -12.18 -0.96
C THR A 99 -18.45 -13.09 0.24
N VAL A 100 -19.12 -14.25 0.21
CA VAL A 100 -19.09 -15.29 1.24
C VAL A 100 -18.49 -16.55 0.67
N LEU A 101 -17.44 -17.07 1.29
CA LEU A 101 -16.70 -18.25 0.83
C LEU A 101 -16.89 -19.44 1.77
N ASP A 102 -16.79 -20.65 1.22
CA ASP A 102 -16.58 -21.89 1.96
C ASP A 102 -15.16 -21.91 2.51
N HIS A 103 -14.18 -21.65 1.66
CA HIS A 103 -12.79 -21.49 2.08
C HIS A 103 -12.03 -20.57 1.14
N VAL A 104 -10.88 -20.10 1.61
CA VAL A 104 -9.92 -19.31 0.84
C VAL A 104 -8.52 -19.82 1.10
N GLU A 105 -7.73 -19.96 0.02
CA GLU A 105 -6.29 -20.16 0.12
C GLU A 105 -5.57 -18.82 -0.12
N LEU A 106 -4.77 -18.41 0.87
CA LEU A 106 -3.91 -17.23 0.78
C LEU A 106 -2.55 -17.68 0.26
N ARG A 107 -2.12 -17.09 -0.84
CA ARG A 107 -0.92 -17.50 -1.57
C ARG A 107 -0.01 -16.32 -1.88
N ALA A 108 1.30 -16.59 -1.94
CA ALA A 108 2.31 -15.66 -2.44
C ALA A 108 2.82 -16.17 -3.79
N VAL A 109 2.81 -15.31 -4.80
CA VAL A 109 3.26 -15.65 -6.17
C VAL A 109 4.49 -14.85 -6.51
N CYS A 110 5.53 -15.52 -7.00
CA CYS A 110 6.74 -14.92 -7.54
C CYS A 110 6.75 -14.98 -9.05
N VAL A 111 6.92 -13.83 -9.68
CA VAL A 111 7.13 -13.68 -11.11
C VAL A 111 8.58 -13.28 -11.35
N GLU A 112 9.27 -13.98 -12.23
CA GLU A 112 10.62 -13.63 -12.67
C GLU A 112 10.57 -12.33 -13.47
N ARG A 113 11.30 -11.31 -13.02
CA ARG A 113 11.23 -9.93 -13.55
C ARG A 113 11.60 -9.85 -15.04
N ASP A 114 12.59 -10.65 -15.47
CA ASP A 114 13.08 -10.57 -16.83
C ASP A 114 12.15 -11.26 -17.83
N SER A 115 11.56 -12.38 -17.47
CA SER A 115 10.77 -13.22 -18.38
C SER A 115 9.25 -13.15 -18.21
N GLY A 116 8.77 -12.66 -17.07
CA GLY A 116 7.35 -12.69 -16.71
C GLY A 116 6.82 -14.09 -16.33
N ARG A 117 7.70 -15.09 -16.17
CA ARG A 117 7.27 -16.45 -15.78
C ARG A 117 6.97 -16.50 -14.28
N ILE A 118 5.90 -17.18 -13.89
CA ILE A 118 5.69 -17.54 -12.50
C ILE A 118 6.71 -18.62 -12.15
N VAL A 119 7.55 -18.35 -11.15
CA VAL A 119 8.62 -19.25 -10.70
C VAL A 119 8.35 -19.85 -9.34
N GLN A 120 7.45 -19.24 -8.56
CA GLN A 120 6.97 -19.82 -7.30
C GLN A 120 5.50 -19.45 -7.09
N ASP A 121 4.76 -20.36 -6.44
CA ASP A 121 3.38 -20.21 -6.02
C ASP A 121 3.22 -20.91 -4.66
N VAL A 122 3.30 -20.12 -3.57
CA VAL A 122 3.42 -20.60 -2.20
C VAL A 122 2.09 -20.51 -1.50
N LEU A 123 1.53 -21.63 -1.06
CA LEU A 123 0.37 -21.68 -0.15
C LEU A 123 0.83 -21.27 1.26
N MET A 124 0.35 -20.12 1.75
CA MET A 124 0.67 -19.64 3.09
C MET A 124 -0.35 -20.13 4.13
N HIS A 125 -1.64 -20.10 3.77
CA HIS A 125 -2.72 -20.46 4.69
C HIS A 125 -4.00 -20.83 3.94
N THR A 126 -4.79 -21.74 4.53
CA THR A 126 -6.16 -22.03 4.14
C THR A 126 -7.10 -21.69 5.29
N GLU A 127 -8.02 -20.77 5.07
CA GLU A 127 -9.06 -20.39 6.03
C GLU A 127 -10.40 -20.98 5.60
N LYS A 128 -11.05 -21.72 6.51
CA LYS A 128 -12.40 -22.27 6.32
C LYS A 128 -13.44 -21.29 6.86
N ASN A 129 -14.53 -21.13 6.12
CA ASN A 129 -15.61 -20.22 6.50
C ASN A 129 -15.09 -18.82 6.88
N PRO A 130 -14.20 -18.19 6.05
CA PRO A 130 -13.60 -16.91 6.41
C PRO A 130 -14.68 -15.85 6.60
N GLN A 131 -14.35 -14.78 7.33
CA GLN A 131 -15.17 -13.57 7.33
C GLN A 131 -15.44 -13.15 5.88
N TRP A 132 -16.63 -12.60 5.62
CA TRP A 132 -16.95 -12.04 4.31
C TRP A 132 -16.05 -10.84 3.95
N VAL A 133 -15.97 -10.53 2.68
CA VAL A 133 -15.31 -9.34 2.16
C VAL A 133 -16.25 -8.54 1.27
N HIS A 134 -16.07 -7.24 1.20
CA HIS A 134 -16.78 -6.39 0.25
C HIS A 134 -16.49 -6.87 -1.19
N SER A 135 -17.48 -6.86 -2.08
CA SER A 135 -17.34 -7.38 -3.46
C SER A 135 -16.25 -6.64 -4.28
N LEU A 136 -15.93 -5.39 -3.95
CA LEU A 136 -14.82 -4.64 -4.53
C LEU A 136 -13.46 -4.96 -3.88
N ASN A 137 -13.44 -5.61 -2.71
CA ASN A 137 -12.21 -5.98 -2.01
C ASN A 137 -11.77 -7.41 -2.36
N SER A 138 -10.64 -7.85 -1.83
CA SER A 138 -10.14 -9.21 -1.91
C SER A 138 -9.51 -9.65 -0.60
N TYR A 139 -9.35 -10.96 -0.40
CA TYR A 139 -8.63 -11.51 0.76
C TYR A 139 -7.11 -11.26 0.69
N ALA A 140 -6.60 -10.84 -0.47
CA ALA A 140 -5.19 -10.53 -0.73
C ALA A 140 -5.02 -9.09 -1.24
N SER A 141 -5.64 -8.12 -0.55
CA SER A 141 -5.50 -6.69 -0.86
C SER A 141 -4.27 -6.05 -0.22
N PRO A 142 -3.86 -6.38 1.02
CA PRO A 142 -2.62 -5.86 1.58
C PRO A 142 -1.42 -6.28 0.74
N SER A 143 -0.51 -5.33 0.51
CA SER A 143 0.73 -5.59 -0.25
C SER A 143 1.80 -6.20 0.67
N PRO A 144 2.58 -7.17 0.18
CA PRO A 144 3.66 -7.76 0.95
C PRO A 144 4.85 -6.81 1.09
N LEU A 145 5.85 -7.25 1.85
CA LEU A 145 7.10 -6.53 2.12
C LEU A 145 8.27 -7.46 1.84
N LEU A 146 9.35 -6.93 1.27
CA LEU A 146 10.59 -7.65 0.99
C LEU A 146 11.74 -7.06 1.80
N GLU A 147 12.52 -7.91 2.45
CA GLU A 147 13.77 -7.53 3.07
C GLU A 147 14.69 -8.75 3.26
N GLY A 148 15.88 -8.69 2.68
CA GLY A 148 16.95 -9.66 2.97
C GLY A 148 16.57 -11.11 2.65
N GLY A 149 15.93 -11.35 1.52
CA GLY A 149 15.52 -12.69 1.09
C GLY A 149 14.28 -13.22 1.82
N ARG A 150 13.52 -12.36 2.49
CA ARG A 150 12.26 -12.69 3.17
C ARG A 150 11.12 -11.87 2.66
N LEU A 151 10.00 -12.52 2.43
CA LEU A 151 8.72 -11.93 2.09
C LEU A 151 7.79 -11.98 3.30
N TYR A 152 7.30 -10.83 3.74
CA TYR A 152 6.33 -10.72 4.83
C TYR A 152 4.97 -10.37 4.26
N CYS A 153 3.97 -11.22 4.49
CA CYS A 153 2.60 -11.07 3.98
C CYS A 153 1.65 -10.90 5.16
N HIS A 154 1.06 -9.70 5.29
CA HIS A 154 0.01 -9.45 6.28
C HIS A 154 -1.35 -9.52 5.58
N CYS A 155 -2.21 -10.43 6.01
CA CYS A 155 -3.54 -10.66 5.46
C CYS A 155 -4.65 -10.27 6.45
N GLY A 156 -4.43 -9.23 7.25
CA GLY A 156 -5.37 -8.78 8.27
C GLY A 156 -5.66 -9.86 9.31
N THR A 157 -6.92 -10.07 9.63
CA THR A 157 -7.37 -11.07 10.63
C THR A 157 -7.02 -12.50 10.27
N PHE A 158 -6.67 -12.78 9.00
CA PHE A 158 -6.32 -14.14 8.55
C PHE A 158 -4.87 -14.51 8.83
N GLY A 159 -4.08 -13.57 9.31
CA GLY A 159 -2.72 -13.81 9.79
C GLY A 159 -1.63 -13.01 9.08
N THR A 160 -0.43 -13.20 9.58
CA THR A 160 0.83 -12.67 9.03
C THR A 160 1.81 -13.82 8.83
N PHE A 161 2.47 -13.81 7.69
CA PHE A 161 3.28 -14.92 7.19
C PHE A 161 4.65 -14.43 6.77
N CYS A 162 5.68 -15.26 6.91
CA CYS A 162 7.01 -15.01 6.38
C CYS A 162 7.46 -16.17 5.51
N VAL A 163 7.82 -15.88 4.27
CA VAL A 163 8.29 -16.83 3.27
C VAL A 163 9.74 -16.52 2.92
N GLU A 164 10.59 -17.54 2.82
CA GLU A 164 11.92 -17.39 2.24
C GLU A 164 11.81 -17.26 0.72
N THR A 165 12.32 -16.17 0.15
CA THR A 165 12.12 -15.86 -1.27
C THR A 165 12.86 -16.79 -2.21
N LYS A 166 13.95 -17.45 -1.75
CA LYS A 166 14.76 -18.36 -2.57
C LYS A 166 14.11 -19.73 -2.71
N SER A 167 13.65 -20.31 -1.62
CA SER A 167 13.09 -21.68 -1.56
C SER A 167 11.57 -21.73 -1.68
N GLY A 168 10.87 -20.65 -1.32
CA GLY A 168 9.42 -20.63 -1.11
C GLY A 168 8.99 -21.27 0.21
N GLU A 169 9.92 -21.54 1.14
CA GLU A 169 9.59 -22.12 2.43
C GLU A 169 8.85 -21.11 3.32
N LEU A 170 7.76 -21.57 3.95
CA LEU A 170 7.06 -20.80 4.96
C LEU A 170 7.84 -20.88 6.28
N LEU A 171 8.61 -19.82 6.60
CA LEU A 171 9.48 -19.77 7.76
C LEU A 171 8.70 -19.68 9.09
N TRP A 172 7.65 -18.86 9.10
CA TRP A 172 6.74 -18.74 10.23
C TRP A 172 5.37 -18.19 9.80
N LYS A 173 4.38 -18.42 10.63
CA LYS A 173 3.04 -17.82 10.55
C LYS A 173 2.57 -17.40 11.93
N ASN A 174 1.81 -16.32 11.99
CA ASN A 174 1.07 -15.87 13.17
C ASN A 174 -0.39 -15.65 12.78
N THR A 175 -1.27 -16.43 13.37
CA THR A 175 -2.72 -16.36 13.15
C THR A 175 -3.48 -16.10 14.46
N ASP A 176 -2.81 -15.53 15.48
CA ASP A 176 -3.38 -15.33 16.82
C ASP A 176 -4.05 -13.96 16.98
N LEU A 177 -3.83 -13.04 16.02
CA LEU A 177 -4.31 -11.67 16.08
C LEU A 177 -5.52 -11.47 15.16
N HIS A 178 -6.66 -11.12 15.75
CA HIS A 178 -7.94 -11.05 15.05
C HIS A 178 -8.65 -9.71 15.23
N CYS A 179 -9.51 -9.39 14.29
CA CYS A 179 -10.56 -8.38 14.40
C CYS A 179 -11.69 -8.71 13.42
N MET A 180 -12.87 -8.12 13.60
CA MET A 180 -13.96 -8.19 12.63
C MET A 180 -13.79 -7.09 11.58
N HIS A 181 -13.24 -7.44 10.42
CA HIS A 181 -13.01 -6.48 9.33
C HIS A 181 -14.29 -5.96 8.68
N GLU A 182 -15.31 -6.77 8.56
CA GLU A 182 -16.57 -6.56 7.83
C GLU A 182 -16.42 -6.34 6.31
N ASN A 183 -15.40 -5.62 5.86
CA ASN A 183 -15.15 -5.37 4.44
C ASN A 183 -13.91 -6.11 3.91
N GLY A 184 -13.28 -6.93 4.75
CA GLY A 184 -12.04 -7.66 4.44
C GLY A 184 -10.76 -6.87 4.76
N PRO A 185 -9.58 -7.48 4.61
CA PRO A 185 -8.30 -6.85 4.90
C PRO A 185 -8.00 -5.72 3.91
N GLY A 186 -7.36 -4.65 4.37
CA GLY A 186 -6.99 -3.50 3.52
C GLY A 186 -5.62 -2.92 3.85
N GLY A 187 -5.31 -2.72 5.13
CA GLY A 187 -4.03 -2.18 5.58
C GLY A 187 -2.86 -3.11 5.33
N SER A 188 -1.77 -2.59 4.75
CA SER A 188 -0.51 -3.31 4.66
C SER A 188 0.31 -3.13 5.94
N ALA A 189 1.24 -4.05 6.20
CA ALA A 189 2.23 -3.87 7.25
C ALA A 189 3.37 -2.94 6.78
N ILE A 190 4.25 -2.59 7.71
CA ILE A 190 5.54 -1.95 7.45
C ILE A 190 6.65 -2.68 8.20
N LEU A 191 7.89 -2.58 7.72
CA LEU A 191 9.06 -3.02 8.47
C LEU A 191 9.69 -1.84 9.20
N TRP A 192 10.10 -2.08 10.44
CA TRP A 192 10.90 -1.15 11.23
C TRP A 192 11.87 -1.92 12.10
N LYS A 193 13.17 -1.82 11.82
CA LYS A 193 14.23 -2.61 12.48
C LYS A 193 13.91 -4.12 12.43
N ASN A 194 13.71 -4.76 13.58
CA ASN A 194 13.37 -6.19 13.69
C ASN A 194 11.87 -6.46 13.80
N LEU A 195 11.02 -5.50 13.46
CA LEU A 195 9.57 -5.59 13.64
C LEU A 195 8.81 -5.53 12.32
N VAL A 196 7.73 -6.31 12.25
CA VAL A 196 6.63 -6.19 11.28
C VAL A 196 5.47 -5.52 12.00
N ILE A 197 5.12 -4.28 11.66
CA ILE A 197 4.12 -3.46 12.35
C ILE A 197 2.89 -3.28 11.47
N PHE A 198 1.70 -3.45 12.02
CA PHE A 198 0.42 -3.30 11.32
C PHE A 198 -0.69 -2.84 12.25
N MET A 199 -1.81 -2.46 11.66
CA MET A 199 -3.03 -2.06 12.35
C MET A 199 -4.13 -3.09 12.11
N LEU A 200 -4.90 -3.41 13.14
CA LEU A 200 -6.12 -4.19 13.07
C LEU A 200 -7.23 -3.40 13.79
N ASP A 201 -7.93 -2.57 13.02
CA ASP A 201 -9.03 -1.73 13.50
C ASP A 201 -10.35 -2.27 12.92
N GLY A 202 -10.93 -3.26 13.61
CA GLY A 202 -12.21 -3.88 13.27
C GLY A 202 -13.42 -3.13 13.85
N SER A 203 -14.61 -3.69 13.65
CA SER A 203 -15.82 -3.20 14.32
C SER A 203 -15.86 -3.58 15.79
N ASP A 204 -15.23 -4.68 16.17
CA ASP A 204 -15.20 -5.25 17.51
C ASP A 204 -14.02 -4.74 18.34
N ILE A 205 -12.82 -4.74 17.81
CA ILE A 205 -11.59 -4.34 18.50
C ILE A 205 -10.68 -3.55 17.56
N GLN A 206 -9.92 -2.60 18.12
CA GLN A 206 -9.03 -1.72 17.39
C GLN A 206 -7.68 -1.65 18.11
N TYR A 207 -6.59 -1.99 17.39
CA TYR A 207 -5.24 -1.99 17.95
C TYR A 207 -4.15 -1.87 16.88
N VAL A 208 -2.97 -1.50 17.34
CA VAL A 208 -1.71 -1.60 16.60
C VAL A 208 -0.89 -2.73 17.19
N ALA A 209 -0.22 -3.52 16.37
CA ALA A 209 0.63 -4.61 16.83
C ALA A 209 1.93 -4.69 16.05
N ALA A 210 2.94 -5.28 16.67
CA ALA A 210 4.20 -5.64 16.03
C ALA A 210 4.57 -7.07 16.33
N LEU A 211 5.04 -7.76 15.30
CA LEU A 211 5.65 -9.07 15.41
C LEU A 211 7.16 -8.95 15.25
N ASP A 212 7.92 -9.78 15.96
CA ASP A 212 9.33 -9.99 15.70
C ASP A 212 9.49 -10.61 14.30
N LYS A 213 10.21 -9.96 13.40
CA LYS A 213 10.30 -10.37 12.00
C LYS A 213 11.06 -11.68 11.76
N GLN A 214 11.84 -12.15 12.74
CA GLN A 214 12.57 -13.42 12.64
C GLN A 214 11.70 -14.62 13.02
N THR A 215 10.83 -14.43 14.00
CA THR A 215 10.10 -15.53 14.65
C THR A 215 8.58 -15.48 14.47
N GLY A 216 8.02 -14.35 14.03
CA GLY A 216 6.58 -14.13 13.98
C GLY A 216 5.88 -14.00 15.33
N LYS A 217 6.64 -13.99 16.44
CA LYS A 217 6.08 -13.84 17.79
C LYS A 217 5.65 -12.40 18.05
N LEU A 218 4.59 -12.23 18.82
CA LEU A 218 4.12 -10.91 19.25
C LEU A 218 5.21 -10.21 20.08
N ALA A 219 5.66 -9.04 19.59
CA ALA A 219 6.60 -8.18 20.29
C ALA A 219 5.85 -7.19 21.21
N TRP A 220 4.82 -6.55 20.67
CA TRP A 220 3.91 -5.68 21.43
C TRP A 220 2.56 -5.53 20.72
N LYS A 221 1.53 -5.22 21.51
CA LYS A 221 0.18 -4.87 21.06
C LYS A 221 -0.33 -3.73 21.91
N THR A 222 -0.95 -2.72 21.26
CA THR A 222 -1.51 -1.56 21.94
C THR A 222 -2.92 -1.31 21.44
N ASP A 223 -3.89 -1.46 22.31
CA ASP A 223 -5.29 -1.15 22.01
C ASP A 223 -5.46 0.36 21.82
N ARG A 224 -6.36 0.77 20.92
CA ARG A 224 -6.66 2.17 20.67
C ARG A 224 -7.27 2.79 21.91
N THR A 225 -6.83 4.01 22.23
CA THR A 225 -7.39 4.84 23.29
C THR A 225 -8.26 5.95 22.70
N GLY A 226 -9.02 6.65 23.54
CA GLY A 226 -9.92 7.71 23.12
C GLY A 226 -11.37 7.22 23.00
N THR A 227 -12.28 8.17 22.80
CA THR A 227 -13.70 7.87 22.63
C THR A 227 -13.96 7.53 21.19
N LEU A 228 -14.32 6.29 20.92
CA LEU A 228 -14.72 5.83 19.59
C LEU A 228 -16.22 6.04 19.39
N ASN A 229 -16.65 6.03 18.12
CA ASN A 229 -18.06 6.09 17.76
C ASN A 229 -18.85 4.97 18.47
N PRO A 230 -20.08 5.22 19.00
CA PRO A 230 -20.88 4.17 19.63
C PRO A 230 -21.34 3.08 18.66
N LEU A 231 -21.40 3.36 17.37
CA LEU A 231 -21.76 2.39 16.35
C LEU A 231 -20.53 1.60 15.91
N ASP A 232 -20.54 0.28 16.11
CA ASP A 232 -19.40 -0.62 15.83
C ASP A 232 -18.87 -0.47 14.41
N GLN A 233 -19.74 -0.37 13.42
CA GLN A 233 -19.36 -0.22 12.01
C GLN A 233 -18.54 1.05 11.73
N LEU A 234 -18.64 2.08 12.56
CA LEU A 234 -17.94 3.35 12.39
C LEU A 234 -16.57 3.40 13.09
N LYS A 235 -16.15 2.32 13.74
CA LYS A 235 -14.85 2.21 14.46
C LYS A 235 -13.69 1.74 13.58
N LYS A 236 -13.98 1.27 12.35
CA LYS A 236 -13.02 0.60 11.50
C LYS A 236 -12.04 1.54 10.82
N SER A 237 -10.81 1.06 10.63
CA SER A 237 -9.80 1.66 9.77
C SER A 237 -9.00 0.56 9.05
N TYR A 238 -8.58 0.83 7.81
CA TYR A 238 -7.82 -0.08 6.96
C TYR A 238 -6.49 0.54 6.51
N GLY A 239 -6.02 1.53 7.25
CA GLY A 239 -4.83 2.28 6.91
C GLY A 239 -3.55 1.45 7.02
N THR A 240 -2.53 1.88 6.31
CA THR A 240 -1.16 1.41 6.45
C THR A 240 -0.38 2.43 7.27
N PRO A 241 0.30 2.05 8.36
CA PRO A 241 1.02 3.01 9.19
C PRO A 241 2.21 3.62 8.46
N LEU A 242 2.71 4.73 8.98
CA LEU A 242 3.86 5.47 8.46
C LEU A 242 4.85 5.73 9.60
N ILE A 243 6.17 5.59 9.34
CA ILE A 243 7.21 6.10 10.24
C ILE A 243 7.57 7.51 9.81
N VAL A 244 7.59 8.44 10.76
CA VAL A 244 8.09 9.81 10.57
C VAL A 244 9.13 10.12 11.65
N GLU A 245 10.11 10.94 11.30
CA GLU A 245 11.03 11.50 12.30
C GLU A 245 10.46 12.80 12.83
N VAL A 246 10.30 12.88 14.14
CA VAL A 246 9.82 14.04 14.88
C VAL A 246 10.87 14.41 15.93
N ASN A 247 11.49 15.56 15.81
CA ASN A 247 12.53 16.04 16.75
C ASN A 247 13.65 14.99 16.97
N GLY A 248 14.15 14.38 15.89
CA GLY A 248 15.21 13.37 15.92
C GLY A 248 14.80 11.99 16.45
N LYS A 249 13.49 11.74 16.63
CA LYS A 249 12.95 10.45 17.08
C LYS A 249 11.93 9.90 16.09
N ASN A 250 12.08 8.61 15.75
CA ASN A 250 11.09 7.93 14.94
C ASN A 250 9.78 7.75 15.72
N GLN A 251 8.68 8.11 15.09
CA GLN A 251 7.33 7.88 15.58
C GLN A 251 6.52 7.11 14.54
N LEU A 252 5.70 6.18 15.01
CA LEU A 252 4.77 5.44 14.20
C LEU A 252 3.44 6.23 14.15
N ILE A 253 3.07 6.67 12.96
CA ILE A 253 1.81 7.37 12.72
C ILE A 253 0.78 6.34 12.27
N ALA A 254 -0.34 6.30 12.95
CA ALA A 254 -1.40 5.34 12.72
C ALA A 254 -2.77 6.03 12.69
N MET A 255 -3.49 5.84 11.58
CA MET A 255 -4.80 6.45 11.34
C MET A 255 -5.91 5.51 11.81
N GLY A 256 -6.59 5.85 12.88
CA GLY A 256 -7.82 5.17 13.34
C GLY A 256 -9.07 5.96 12.94
N ALA A 257 -10.25 5.38 13.11
CA ALA A 257 -11.50 6.13 12.98
C ALA A 257 -11.53 7.27 14.00
N ASP A 258 -11.84 8.49 13.54
CA ASP A 258 -11.96 9.73 14.35
C ASP A 258 -10.64 10.25 14.97
N TRP A 259 -9.55 9.47 14.90
CA TRP A 259 -8.30 9.77 15.60
C TRP A 259 -7.05 9.50 14.77
N LEU A 260 -6.07 10.38 14.89
CA LEU A 260 -4.68 10.14 14.47
C LEU A 260 -3.82 9.89 15.71
N TYR A 261 -2.96 8.87 15.63
CA TYR A 261 -2.12 8.44 16.75
C TYR A 261 -0.65 8.51 16.39
N GLY A 262 0.19 8.84 17.37
CA GLY A 262 1.63 8.68 17.33
C GLY A 262 2.08 7.68 18.41
N TYR A 263 2.86 6.68 18.02
CA TYR A 263 3.39 5.67 18.91
C TYR A 263 4.91 5.63 18.85
N ASP A 264 5.55 5.16 19.92
CA ASP A 264 6.92 4.69 19.88
C ASP A 264 6.95 3.35 19.11
N PRO A 265 7.60 3.27 17.94
CA PRO A 265 7.59 2.04 17.14
C PRO A 265 8.32 0.86 17.80
N ALA A 266 9.22 1.11 18.77
CA ALA A 266 9.95 0.05 19.47
C ALA A 266 9.08 -0.68 20.51
N THR A 267 8.16 0.03 21.15
CA THR A 267 7.43 -0.44 22.33
C THR A 267 5.92 -0.47 22.15
N GLY A 268 5.39 0.19 21.10
CA GLY A 268 3.97 0.42 20.91
C GLY A 268 3.36 1.42 21.90
N LYS A 269 4.17 2.10 22.73
CA LYS A 269 3.66 3.11 23.68
C LYS A 269 3.03 4.29 22.92
N GLU A 270 1.77 4.62 23.23
CA GLU A 270 1.13 5.83 22.71
C GLU A 270 1.89 7.05 23.24
N LEU A 271 2.34 7.91 22.34
CA LEU A 271 3.04 9.16 22.64
C LEU A 271 2.04 10.32 22.66
N TRP A 272 1.14 10.33 21.68
CA TRP A 272 0.07 11.31 21.54
C TRP A 272 -1.06 10.77 20.69
N LYS A 273 -2.20 11.42 20.76
CA LYS A 273 -3.30 11.26 19.84
C LYS A 273 -3.98 12.60 19.57
N MET A 274 -4.57 12.73 18.41
CA MET A 274 -5.31 13.91 17.98
C MET A 274 -6.64 13.50 17.38
N SER A 275 -7.74 14.06 17.89
CA SER A 275 -9.05 13.87 17.24
C SER A 275 -9.18 14.81 16.05
N PHE A 276 -9.68 14.28 14.93
CA PHE A 276 -10.14 15.09 13.80
C PHE A 276 -11.67 15.09 13.67
N GLY A 277 -12.35 14.53 14.66
CA GLY A 277 -13.82 14.48 14.73
C GLY A 277 -14.42 13.40 13.84
N MET A 278 -15.74 13.35 13.75
CA MET A 278 -16.48 12.39 12.95
C MET A 278 -16.50 12.77 11.46
N LEU A 279 -15.32 12.91 10.84
CA LEU A 279 -15.17 13.20 9.42
C LEU A 279 -15.21 11.94 8.57
N GLY A 280 -14.79 10.79 9.14
CA GLY A 280 -14.81 9.52 8.41
C GLY A 280 -14.31 8.35 9.23
N PHE A 281 -14.56 7.18 8.70
CA PHE A 281 -14.09 5.88 9.19
C PHE A 281 -13.68 5.02 7.98
N SER A 282 -13.30 3.78 8.18
CA SER A 282 -12.81 2.92 7.09
C SER A 282 -11.68 3.59 6.31
N ILE A 283 -10.74 4.21 7.02
CA ILE A 283 -9.64 4.97 6.42
C ILE A 283 -8.72 4.00 5.69
N THR A 284 -8.66 4.09 4.38
CA THR A 284 -7.79 3.27 3.51
C THR A 284 -6.53 4.03 3.09
N PRO A 285 -6.60 5.35 2.76
CA PRO A 285 -5.44 6.08 2.29
C PRO A 285 -4.32 6.10 3.34
N ARG A 286 -3.09 5.77 2.90
CA ARG A 286 -1.89 5.98 3.71
C ARG A 286 -1.57 7.47 3.75
N ALA A 287 -1.25 8.00 4.91
CA ALA A 287 -0.72 9.35 5.03
C ALA A 287 0.67 9.48 4.37
N VAL A 288 1.01 10.68 3.94
CA VAL A 288 2.37 11.06 3.52
C VAL A 288 2.88 12.20 4.41
N ALA A 289 4.20 12.37 4.48
CA ALA A 289 4.83 13.36 5.33
C ALA A 289 5.88 14.17 4.58
N GLY A 290 5.97 15.46 4.92
CA GLY A 290 6.97 16.41 4.44
C GLY A 290 6.69 17.79 5.01
N HIS A 291 7.65 18.72 4.92
CA HIS A 291 7.53 20.09 5.45
C HIS A 291 7.15 20.17 6.93
N GLY A 292 7.55 19.18 7.74
CA GLY A 292 7.13 19.12 9.14
C GLY A 292 5.63 18.86 9.34
N MET A 293 4.97 18.29 8.32
CA MET A 293 3.53 18.04 8.27
C MET A 293 3.22 16.59 7.88
N ILE A 294 2.05 16.12 8.29
CA ILE A 294 1.41 14.88 7.83
C ILE A 294 0.21 15.28 6.99
N PHE A 295 0.07 14.64 5.82
CA PHE A 295 -1.08 14.83 4.94
C PHE A 295 -1.89 13.54 4.88
N MET A 296 -3.16 13.60 5.26
CA MET A 296 -4.03 12.43 5.30
C MET A 296 -5.45 12.74 4.84
N SER A 297 -6.11 11.75 4.26
CA SER A 297 -7.56 11.78 4.07
C SER A 297 -8.27 11.07 5.22
N THR A 298 -9.42 11.58 5.63
CA THR A 298 -10.19 11.08 6.76
C THR A 298 -11.05 9.84 6.44
N GLY A 299 -11.04 9.36 5.20
CA GLY A 299 -11.69 8.12 4.80
C GLY A 299 -13.14 8.26 4.35
N PHE A 300 -13.92 7.17 4.50
CA PHE A 300 -15.27 7.05 3.96
C PHE A 300 -16.29 7.97 4.67
N MET A 301 -17.35 8.35 3.99
CA MET A 301 -18.52 9.20 4.30
C MET A 301 -18.31 10.69 4.08
N LYS A 302 -17.40 11.35 4.77
CA LYS A 302 -17.14 12.80 4.64
C LYS A 302 -15.63 13.01 4.53
N PRO A 303 -15.02 12.58 3.41
CA PRO A 303 -13.57 12.68 3.27
C PRO A 303 -13.14 14.15 3.24
N ASP A 304 -12.22 14.49 4.15
CA ASP A 304 -11.45 15.72 4.14
C ASP A 304 -9.97 15.37 3.93
N MET A 305 -9.27 16.18 3.15
CA MET A 305 -7.81 16.18 3.13
C MET A 305 -7.31 17.12 4.23
N LEU A 306 -6.49 16.60 5.14
CA LEU A 306 -5.95 17.35 6.27
C LEU A 306 -4.45 17.57 6.08
N GLY A 307 -3.98 18.80 6.33
CA GLY A 307 -2.60 19.12 6.61
C GLY A 307 -2.39 19.30 8.10
N ILE A 308 -1.56 18.47 8.69
CA ILE A 308 -1.35 18.37 10.14
C ILE A 308 0.10 18.71 10.43
N ARG A 309 0.35 19.80 11.13
CA ARG A 309 1.69 20.21 11.55
C ARG A 309 2.09 19.43 12.80
N TYR A 310 3.32 18.91 12.82
CA TYR A 310 3.89 18.24 13.98
C TYR A 310 5.27 18.79 14.38
N GLU A 311 6.00 19.37 13.44
CA GLU A 311 7.35 19.87 13.70
C GLU A 311 7.33 21.09 14.60
N GLY A 312 8.19 21.08 15.62
CA GLY A 312 8.29 22.16 16.58
C GLY A 312 7.15 22.27 17.60
N LEU A 313 6.19 21.32 17.57
CA LEU A 313 5.04 21.26 18.47
C LEU A 313 5.17 20.14 19.49
N GLU A 314 4.62 20.32 20.68
CA GLU A 314 4.47 19.25 21.67
C GLU A 314 3.43 18.21 21.23
N LYS A 315 2.36 18.67 20.57
CA LYS A 315 1.30 17.84 19.99
C LYS A 315 0.96 18.34 18.60
N PRO A 316 0.68 17.43 17.65
CA PRO A 316 0.23 17.82 16.32
C PRO A 316 -1.05 18.62 16.33
N GLU A 317 -1.18 19.53 15.35
CA GLU A 317 -2.38 20.34 15.15
C GLU A 317 -2.80 20.38 13.69
N ILE A 318 -4.08 20.48 13.41
CA ILE A 318 -4.61 20.63 12.05
C ILE A 318 -4.33 22.06 11.58
N ALA A 319 -3.44 22.20 10.61
CA ALA A 319 -3.11 23.49 10.01
C ALA A 319 -4.15 23.93 8.98
N TRP A 320 -4.68 22.97 8.21
CA TRP A 320 -5.70 23.24 7.20
C TRP A 320 -6.57 22.03 6.88
N HIS A 321 -7.78 22.29 6.36
CA HIS A 321 -8.73 21.33 5.81
C HIS A 321 -9.02 21.65 4.34
N PHE A 322 -9.09 20.61 3.51
CA PHE A 322 -9.60 20.74 2.15
C PHE A 322 -10.73 19.72 1.90
N LYS A 323 -11.96 20.23 1.71
CA LYS A 323 -13.20 19.43 1.73
C LYS A 323 -13.69 18.94 0.36
N GLN A 324 -13.01 19.32 -0.73
CA GLN A 324 -13.53 19.10 -2.06
C GLN A 324 -12.76 17.98 -2.80
N GLY A 325 -13.38 16.80 -2.87
CA GLY A 325 -12.80 15.70 -3.65
C GLY A 325 -11.62 15.00 -2.99
N ALA A 326 -11.57 14.99 -1.66
CA ALA A 326 -10.64 14.14 -0.93
C ALA A 326 -10.93 12.65 -1.23
N PRO A 327 -9.91 11.80 -1.36
CA PRO A 327 -10.07 10.38 -1.66
C PRO A 327 -10.55 9.59 -0.45
N THR A 328 -11.29 8.49 -0.69
CA THR A 328 -11.57 7.49 0.34
C THR A 328 -10.67 6.26 0.22
N MET A 329 -10.10 5.98 -0.95
CA MET A 329 -9.22 4.84 -1.21
C MET A 329 -7.81 5.24 -1.66
N PRO A 330 -7.61 6.09 -2.70
CA PRO A 330 -6.27 6.48 -3.12
C PRO A 330 -5.54 7.30 -2.05
N SER A 331 -4.26 7.02 -1.85
CA SER A 331 -3.40 7.82 -0.97
C SER A 331 -2.93 9.10 -1.66
N PRO A 332 -2.67 10.19 -0.93
CA PRO A 332 -2.06 11.38 -1.51
C PRO A 332 -0.60 11.15 -1.90
N LEU A 333 -0.05 12.07 -2.70
CA LEU A 333 1.33 12.08 -3.17
C LEU A 333 1.90 13.50 -3.00
N LEU A 334 3.00 13.62 -2.29
CA LEU A 334 3.71 14.89 -2.09
C LEU A 334 4.91 14.94 -3.04
N ILE A 335 5.03 15.98 -3.86
CA ILE A 335 6.19 16.20 -4.73
C ILE A 335 6.63 17.66 -4.56
N GLY A 336 7.82 17.88 -3.97
CA GLY A 336 8.24 19.23 -3.62
C GLY A 336 7.23 19.91 -2.71
N ASP A 337 6.70 21.05 -3.14
CA ASP A 337 5.73 21.85 -2.39
C ASP A 337 4.27 21.52 -2.79
N GLU A 338 4.04 20.61 -3.70
CA GLU A 338 2.71 20.27 -4.22
C GLU A 338 2.21 18.93 -3.65
N LEU A 339 0.97 18.94 -3.14
CA LEU A 339 0.23 17.76 -2.69
C LEU A 339 -0.79 17.37 -3.76
N TYR A 340 -0.65 16.16 -4.31
CA TYR A 340 -1.53 15.60 -5.33
C TYR A 340 -2.40 14.49 -4.76
N PHE A 341 -3.64 14.42 -5.22
CA PHE A 341 -4.52 13.28 -4.94
C PHE A 341 -5.62 13.17 -6.00
N VAL A 342 -6.18 11.99 -6.13
CA VAL A 342 -7.34 11.71 -7.00
C VAL A 342 -8.48 11.20 -6.14
N SER A 343 -9.67 11.79 -6.28
CA SER A 343 -10.88 11.27 -5.62
C SER A 343 -11.31 9.94 -6.24
N ASP A 344 -12.09 9.15 -5.51
CA ASP A 344 -12.63 7.88 -5.99
C ASP A 344 -13.43 8.04 -7.29
N GLY A 345 -14.05 9.18 -7.53
CA GLY A 345 -14.80 9.53 -8.75
C GLY A 345 -13.99 10.30 -9.81
N GLY A 346 -12.67 10.30 -9.73
CA GLY A 346 -11.78 10.77 -10.79
C GLY A 346 -11.59 12.28 -10.91
N VAL A 347 -11.62 13.00 -9.80
CA VAL A 347 -11.15 14.40 -9.74
C VAL A 347 -9.73 14.42 -9.22
N PHE A 348 -8.79 14.79 -10.06
CA PHE A 348 -7.38 14.97 -9.73
C PHE A 348 -7.14 16.39 -9.22
N THR A 349 -6.53 16.54 -8.07
CA THR A 349 -6.36 17.80 -7.35
C THR A 349 -4.89 18.02 -7.02
N CYS A 350 -4.42 19.24 -7.17
CA CYS A 350 -3.12 19.73 -6.72
C CYS A 350 -3.31 20.88 -5.75
N LEU A 351 -2.74 20.77 -4.55
CA LEU A 351 -2.70 21.82 -3.56
C LEU A 351 -1.26 22.27 -3.31
N ASP A 352 -1.08 23.49 -2.84
CA ASP A 352 0.11 23.89 -2.08
C ASP A 352 0.08 23.13 -0.74
N ALA A 353 1.10 22.33 -0.48
CA ALA A 353 1.11 21.40 0.66
C ALA A 353 1.10 22.14 2.02
N VAL A 354 1.83 23.24 2.14
CA VAL A 354 1.99 23.95 3.42
C VAL A 354 0.72 24.72 3.80
N SER A 355 0.09 25.39 2.82
CA SER A 355 -1.08 26.25 3.05
C SER A 355 -2.43 25.58 2.78
N GLY A 356 -2.44 24.42 2.09
CA GLY A 356 -3.69 23.78 1.63
C GLY A 356 -4.39 24.54 0.50
N LYS A 357 -3.75 25.56 -0.08
CA LYS A 357 -4.33 26.38 -1.17
C LYS A 357 -4.44 25.59 -2.45
N LEU A 358 -5.58 25.69 -3.12
CA LEU A 358 -5.82 25.02 -4.39
C LEU A 358 -4.97 25.64 -5.51
N ASN A 359 -4.18 24.81 -6.20
CA ASN A 359 -3.53 25.13 -7.44
C ASN A 359 -4.46 24.84 -8.63
N TYR A 360 -4.90 23.58 -8.77
CA TYR A 360 -5.87 23.19 -9.79
C TYR A 360 -6.68 21.95 -9.39
N ARG A 361 -7.79 21.75 -10.11
CA ARG A 361 -8.59 20.51 -10.10
C ARG A 361 -8.96 20.15 -11.54
N GLU A 362 -8.79 18.89 -11.90
CA GLU A 362 -9.09 18.39 -13.24
C GLU A 362 -9.88 17.10 -13.17
N ARG A 363 -10.87 16.91 -14.04
CA ARG A 363 -11.67 15.69 -14.11
C ARG A 363 -11.04 14.71 -15.09
N LEU A 364 -10.42 13.64 -14.56
CA LEU A 364 -9.86 12.55 -15.36
C LEU A 364 -10.95 11.59 -15.86
N GLY A 365 -12.08 11.49 -15.14
CA GLY A 365 -13.13 10.50 -15.34
C GLY A 365 -12.76 9.13 -14.78
N GLY A 366 -13.73 8.22 -14.75
CA GLY A 366 -13.55 6.88 -14.19
C GLY A 366 -13.54 6.81 -12.66
N ASN A 367 -13.21 5.63 -12.13
CA ASN A 367 -13.17 5.34 -10.70
C ASN A 367 -11.74 4.95 -10.29
N PHE A 368 -11.31 5.36 -9.09
CA PHE A 368 -9.94 5.16 -8.65
C PHE A 368 -9.88 4.43 -7.29
N SER A 369 -8.94 3.49 -7.19
CA SER A 369 -8.51 2.83 -5.95
C SER A 369 -7.00 2.82 -5.81
N SER A 370 -6.30 2.74 -6.95
CA SER A 370 -4.84 2.86 -7.05
C SER A 370 -4.40 4.26 -6.65
N SER A 371 -3.32 4.34 -5.90
CA SER A 371 -2.74 5.63 -5.48
C SER A 371 -1.87 6.23 -6.59
N PRO A 372 -1.81 7.56 -6.75
CA PRO A 372 -0.85 8.21 -7.62
C PRO A 372 0.59 7.87 -7.24
N GLN A 373 1.46 7.76 -8.24
CA GLN A 373 2.87 7.45 -8.09
C GLN A 373 3.73 8.40 -8.92
N PHE A 374 4.82 8.87 -8.33
CA PHE A 374 5.82 9.70 -9.00
C PHE A 374 7.03 8.88 -9.43
N ALA A 375 7.36 8.95 -10.71
CA ALA A 375 8.55 8.33 -11.28
C ALA A 375 8.98 9.10 -12.54
N ASP A 376 10.29 9.26 -12.77
CA ASP A 376 10.86 9.84 -13.98
C ASP A 376 10.26 11.23 -14.36
N GLY A 377 10.05 12.08 -13.34
CA GLY A 377 9.45 13.41 -13.55
C GLY A 377 7.97 13.37 -13.97
N LYS A 378 7.26 12.27 -13.78
CA LYS A 378 5.87 12.04 -14.19
C LYS A 378 5.04 11.47 -13.03
N ILE A 379 3.75 11.77 -13.02
CA ILE A 379 2.76 11.20 -12.12
C ILE A 379 1.92 10.18 -12.88
N TYR A 380 1.88 8.95 -12.42
CA TYR A 380 1.07 7.87 -12.99
C TYR A 380 -0.16 7.66 -12.10
N VAL A 381 -1.35 7.72 -12.70
CA VAL A 381 -2.64 7.64 -11.99
C VAL A 381 -3.53 6.63 -12.72
N ALA A 382 -3.73 5.44 -12.13
CA ALA A 382 -4.45 4.34 -12.76
C ALA A 382 -5.89 4.21 -12.23
N SER A 383 -6.86 4.09 -13.13
CA SER A 383 -8.28 3.91 -12.80
C SER A 383 -8.69 2.44 -12.80
N ARG A 384 -9.83 2.14 -12.18
CA ARG A 384 -10.42 0.79 -12.15
C ARG A 384 -10.81 0.26 -13.52
N GLU A 385 -11.00 1.13 -14.50
CA GLU A 385 -11.35 0.80 -15.89
C GLU A 385 -10.14 0.41 -16.74
N GLY A 386 -8.95 0.26 -16.14
CA GLY A 386 -7.74 -0.08 -16.88
C GLY A 386 -7.02 1.11 -17.51
N ILE A 387 -7.48 2.33 -17.24
CA ILE A 387 -6.90 3.56 -17.83
C ILE A 387 -5.84 4.13 -16.89
N THR A 388 -4.65 4.39 -17.42
CA THR A 388 -3.58 5.09 -16.70
C THR A 388 -3.33 6.45 -17.34
N HIS A 389 -3.53 7.51 -16.57
CA HIS A 389 -3.15 8.87 -16.93
C HIS A 389 -1.69 9.11 -16.55
N VAL A 390 -0.93 9.74 -17.45
CA VAL A 390 0.43 10.23 -17.19
C VAL A 390 0.39 11.74 -17.18
N ILE A 391 0.81 12.35 -16.05
CA ILE A 391 0.60 13.78 -15.77
C ILE A 391 1.95 14.40 -15.40
N ALA A 392 2.26 15.58 -15.89
CA ALA A 392 3.42 16.34 -15.42
C ALA A 392 3.14 16.93 -14.03
N PRO A 393 4.10 16.87 -13.09
CA PRO A 393 3.99 17.62 -11.84
C PRO A 393 4.07 19.13 -12.10
N GLY A 394 3.54 19.95 -11.17
CA GLY A 394 3.54 21.42 -11.23
C GLY A 394 2.21 22.00 -10.81
N LYS A 395 2.14 23.34 -10.79
CA LYS A 395 0.97 24.12 -10.34
C LYS A 395 -0.14 24.28 -11.40
N GLU A 396 0.10 23.78 -12.61
CA GLU A 396 -0.86 23.74 -13.70
C GLU A 396 -1.02 22.32 -14.21
N PHE A 397 -2.23 21.91 -14.54
CA PHE A 397 -2.50 20.58 -15.08
C PHE A 397 -1.93 20.43 -16.50
N LYS A 398 -1.13 19.37 -16.71
CA LYS A 398 -0.62 19.00 -18.02
C LYS A 398 -0.65 17.49 -18.19
N SER A 399 -1.52 17.00 -19.07
CA SER A 399 -1.54 15.59 -19.48
C SER A 399 -0.37 15.31 -20.43
N LEU A 400 0.36 14.21 -20.16
CA LEU A 400 1.44 13.70 -21.00
C LEU A 400 1.02 12.47 -21.79
N GLY A 401 0.00 11.72 -21.29
CA GLY A 401 -0.50 10.52 -21.94
C GLY A 401 -1.72 9.94 -21.23
N LYS A 402 -2.45 9.11 -21.98
CA LYS A 402 -3.56 8.32 -21.49
C LYS A 402 -3.47 6.94 -22.14
N ASN A 403 -3.36 5.90 -21.33
CA ASN A 403 -3.09 4.53 -21.76
C ASN A 403 -4.17 3.61 -21.25
N GLU A 404 -4.46 2.56 -21.98
CA GLU A 404 -5.49 1.58 -21.62
C GLU A 404 -4.92 0.18 -21.70
N LEU A 405 -5.18 -0.63 -20.66
CA LEU A 405 -4.93 -2.06 -20.62
C LEU A 405 -6.21 -2.78 -20.18
N PRO A 406 -6.47 -3.98 -20.69
CA PRO A 406 -7.65 -4.74 -20.29
C PRO A 406 -7.57 -5.18 -18.84
N GLY A 407 -8.73 -5.16 -18.18
CA GLY A 407 -8.88 -5.56 -16.79
C GLY A 407 -8.97 -4.39 -15.82
N ARG A 408 -9.27 -4.72 -14.57
CA ARG A 408 -9.47 -3.73 -13.51
C ARG A 408 -8.17 -3.47 -12.77
N ILE A 409 -7.78 -2.18 -12.66
CA ILE A 409 -6.59 -1.80 -11.88
C ILE A 409 -7.03 -1.31 -10.50
N MET A 410 -6.66 -2.06 -9.46
CA MET A 410 -6.87 -1.69 -8.06
C MET A 410 -5.55 -1.44 -7.34
N ALA A 411 -4.49 -2.13 -7.78
CA ALA A 411 -3.14 -2.05 -7.24
C ALA A 411 -2.43 -0.77 -7.69
N THR A 412 -1.60 -0.22 -6.83
CA THR A 412 -0.67 0.86 -7.20
C THR A 412 0.49 0.26 -7.99
N PRO A 413 0.87 0.84 -9.15
CA PRO A 413 2.02 0.36 -9.91
C PRO A 413 3.33 0.43 -9.13
N ALA A 414 4.30 -0.40 -9.49
CA ALA A 414 5.69 -0.28 -9.07
C ALA A 414 6.54 0.23 -10.24
N ALA A 415 7.65 0.92 -9.92
CA ALA A 415 8.57 1.41 -10.94
C ALA A 415 10.01 1.13 -10.50
N VAL A 416 10.75 0.35 -11.31
CA VAL A 416 12.13 -0.05 -11.05
C VAL A 416 12.93 0.06 -12.33
N GLU A 417 14.12 0.66 -12.25
CA GLU A 417 15.03 0.89 -13.38
C GLU A 417 14.34 1.64 -14.54
N HIS A 418 13.96 0.92 -15.62
CA HIS A 418 13.35 1.50 -16.82
C HIS A 418 11.94 0.95 -17.09
N ALA A 419 11.32 0.29 -16.11
CA ALA A 419 10.05 -0.37 -16.29
C ALA A 419 9.01 0.01 -15.22
N LEU A 420 7.75 0.09 -15.65
CA LEU A 420 6.57 0.08 -14.79
C LEU A 420 6.04 -1.34 -14.70
N TYR A 421 5.63 -1.73 -13.51
CA TYR A 421 4.94 -3.00 -13.24
C TYR A 421 3.53 -2.69 -12.79
N LEU A 422 2.56 -3.02 -13.64
CA LEU A 422 1.16 -2.70 -13.44
C LEU A 422 0.35 -3.97 -13.34
N ARG A 423 -0.39 -4.12 -12.23
CA ARG A 423 -1.27 -5.26 -11.98
C ARG A 423 -2.72 -4.90 -12.26
N THR A 424 -3.36 -5.68 -13.12
CA THR A 424 -4.82 -5.73 -13.23
C THR A 424 -5.39 -6.84 -12.35
N ASP A 425 -6.69 -7.09 -12.41
CA ASP A 425 -7.35 -8.17 -11.68
C ASP A 425 -6.86 -9.58 -12.07
N LYS A 426 -6.26 -9.74 -13.27
CA LYS A 426 -5.78 -11.03 -13.76
C LYS A 426 -4.35 -11.04 -14.25
N THR A 427 -3.79 -9.88 -14.55
CA THR A 427 -2.53 -9.81 -15.31
C THR A 427 -1.55 -8.84 -14.65
N LEU A 428 -0.28 -9.25 -14.56
CA LEU A 428 0.84 -8.37 -14.28
C LEU A 428 1.52 -8.02 -15.61
N TYR A 429 1.73 -6.73 -15.85
CA TYR A 429 2.39 -6.19 -17.03
C TYR A 429 3.75 -5.59 -16.64
N ARG A 430 4.79 -5.83 -17.46
CA ARG A 430 6.02 -5.04 -17.51
C ARG A 430 5.94 -4.10 -18.71
N ILE A 431 6.04 -2.81 -18.43
CA ILE A 431 5.87 -1.74 -19.41
C ILE A 431 7.16 -0.93 -19.45
N GLU A 432 7.81 -0.84 -20.62
CA GLU A 432 9.08 -0.14 -20.82
C GLU A 432 9.16 0.43 -22.24
N GLU A 433 9.97 1.51 -22.40
CA GLU A 433 10.18 2.11 -23.72
C GLU A 433 10.85 1.11 -24.68
N ASN A 434 10.41 1.14 -25.94
CA ASN A 434 10.97 0.31 -27.01
C ASN A 434 11.01 -1.21 -26.70
N ALA A 435 10.10 -1.70 -25.86
CA ALA A 435 9.97 -3.12 -25.64
C ALA A 435 9.80 -3.87 -26.97
N LYS A 436 10.80 -4.68 -27.33
CA LYS A 436 10.72 -5.59 -28.48
C LYS A 436 9.96 -6.83 -28.04
N ARG A 437 8.98 -7.24 -28.81
CA ARG A 437 8.27 -8.51 -28.64
C ARG A 437 9.12 -9.71 -29.05
#